data_fcab36864cc4811870d730e6f453f662
#
_entry.id   fcab36864cc4811870d730e6f453f662
#
_cell.length_a   1.000
_cell.length_b   1.000
_cell.length_c   1.000
_cell.angle_alpha   90.00
_cell.angle_beta   90.00
_cell.angle_gamma   90.00
#
_symmetry.space_group_name_H-M   'P 1'
#
loop_
_entity.id
_entity.type
_entity.pdbx_description
1 polymer ?
#
loop_
_entity_poly.entity_id
_entity_poly.type
_entity_poly.pdbx_seq_one_letter_code
_entity_poly.pdbx_strand_id
1 'polypeptide(L)'
;LGTSKEAFKKGLDTVYASMFKVELPYTYAFLKKTEDGSVAENQEMAARSESLLVKFSAATAFLNPEILAIPAEKLDEWMQDEALATYRHTVDDIVRMRAHTLDAAREQMLALLGDAAGTPKAAFEMLTNVDLQLPMVKNEAGEEVRLTAGTFPVFRESRDRSVREGAFRAMFGTYRQFGDAIATLYGGSVKFDTYFSNQRGYAS
;
A
#
# COMPACT_ATOMS: atom_id res chain seq x y z
N LEU A 1 -25.05 -10.53 -6.86
CA LEU A 1 -24.38 -10.27 -8.16
C LEU A 1 -24.71 -11.35 -9.21
N GLY A 2 -24.77 -12.61 -8.88
CA GLY A 2 -24.88 -13.75 -9.82
C GLY A 2 -26.26 -14.00 -10.46
N THR A 3 -27.27 -13.17 -10.24
CA THR A 3 -28.64 -13.38 -10.75
C THR A 3 -28.76 -13.16 -12.27
N SER A 4 -28.24 -12.04 -12.75
CA SER A 4 -28.19 -11.72 -14.19
C SER A 4 -26.97 -10.83 -14.51
N LYS A 5 -26.64 -10.70 -15.81
CA LYS A 5 -25.56 -9.83 -16.30
C LYS A 5 -25.82 -8.35 -15.97
N GLU A 6 -27.05 -7.91 -16.06
CA GLU A 6 -27.47 -6.53 -15.73
C GLU A 6 -27.32 -6.26 -14.23
N ALA A 7 -27.71 -7.22 -13.38
CA ALA A 7 -27.53 -7.13 -11.94
C ALA A 7 -26.04 -7.13 -11.55
N PHE A 8 -25.24 -7.94 -12.23
CA PHE A 8 -23.79 -7.98 -12.08
C PHE A 8 -23.15 -6.62 -12.42
N LYS A 9 -23.44 -6.09 -13.60
CA LYS A 9 -22.95 -4.77 -14.01
C LYS A 9 -23.36 -3.68 -13.03
N LYS A 10 -24.65 -3.61 -12.68
CA LYS A 10 -25.16 -2.62 -11.73
C LYS A 10 -24.47 -2.71 -10.37
N GLY A 11 -24.19 -3.93 -9.92
CA GLY A 11 -23.46 -4.15 -8.66
C GLY A 11 -22.04 -3.59 -8.74
N LEU A 12 -21.28 -3.91 -9.77
CA LEU A 12 -19.95 -3.36 -9.99
C LEU A 12 -19.97 -1.83 -10.11
N ASP A 13 -20.84 -1.27 -10.96
CA ASP A 13 -20.99 0.18 -11.11
C ASP A 13 -21.23 0.86 -9.75
N THR A 14 -22.10 0.27 -8.91
CA THR A 14 -22.41 0.81 -7.57
C THR A 14 -21.21 0.78 -6.63
N VAL A 15 -20.49 -0.34 -6.60
CA VAL A 15 -19.31 -0.50 -5.73
C VAL A 15 -18.21 0.48 -6.16
N TYR A 16 -17.89 0.54 -7.45
CA TYR A 16 -16.83 1.42 -7.95
C TYR A 16 -17.18 2.90 -7.82
N ALA A 17 -18.43 3.28 -8.09
CA ALA A 17 -18.88 4.65 -7.86
C ALA A 17 -18.83 5.06 -6.38
N SER A 18 -19.07 4.11 -5.48
CA SER A 18 -18.96 4.32 -4.02
C SER A 18 -17.50 4.39 -3.57
N MET A 19 -16.63 3.54 -4.14
CA MET A 19 -15.19 3.55 -3.90
C MET A 19 -14.58 4.92 -4.23
N PHE A 20 -14.93 5.48 -5.37
CA PHE A 20 -14.46 6.81 -5.78
C PHE A 20 -14.81 7.90 -4.75
N LYS A 21 -16.00 7.83 -4.16
CA LYS A 21 -16.43 8.78 -3.12
C LYS A 21 -15.66 8.63 -1.81
N VAL A 22 -15.08 7.47 -1.55
CA VAL A 22 -14.26 7.19 -0.36
C VAL A 22 -12.78 7.51 -0.62
N GLU A 23 -12.27 7.17 -1.80
CA GLU A 23 -10.87 7.38 -2.15
C GLU A 23 -10.49 8.84 -2.32
N LEU A 24 -11.38 9.68 -2.85
CA LEU A 24 -11.10 11.11 -3.02
C LEU A 24 -10.80 11.81 -1.69
N PRO A 25 -11.64 11.73 -0.65
CA PRO A 25 -11.31 12.30 0.66
C PRO A 25 -10.08 11.68 1.30
N TYR A 26 -9.90 10.36 1.14
CA TYR A 26 -8.71 9.66 1.64
C TYR A 26 -7.44 10.20 1.00
N THR A 27 -7.41 10.28 -0.33
CA THR A 27 -6.25 10.79 -1.06
C THR A 27 -5.93 12.25 -0.68
N TYR A 28 -6.96 13.09 -0.58
CA TYR A 28 -6.77 14.48 -0.14
C TYR A 28 -6.18 14.56 1.28
N ALA A 29 -6.74 13.81 2.21
CA ALA A 29 -6.30 13.80 3.59
C ALA A 29 -4.87 13.24 3.74
N PHE A 30 -4.54 12.18 2.97
CA PHE A 30 -3.20 11.62 2.90
C PHE A 30 -2.18 12.63 2.38
N LEU A 31 -2.50 13.35 1.30
CA LEU A 31 -1.62 14.38 0.75
C LEU A 31 -1.41 15.53 1.74
N LYS A 32 -2.45 15.97 2.42
CA LYS A 32 -2.34 17.01 3.46
C LYS A 32 -1.47 16.59 4.64
N LYS A 33 -1.62 15.35 5.12
CA LYS A 33 -0.74 14.79 6.15
C LYS A 33 0.72 14.68 5.67
N THR A 34 0.92 14.37 4.39
CA THR A 34 2.27 14.25 3.80
C THR A 34 2.91 15.62 3.58
N GLU A 35 2.11 16.67 3.27
CA GLU A 35 2.58 18.05 3.15
C GLU A 35 3.09 18.58 4.49
N ASP A 36 2.33 18.41 5.56
CA ASP A 36 2.74 18.76 6.93
C ASP A 36 2.09 17.82 7.96
N GLY A 37 2.83 16.82 8.38
CA GLY A 37 2.41 15.86 9.41
C GLY A 37 2.45 16.40 10.84
N SER A 38 2.98 17.61 11.08
CA SER A 38 2.97 18.23 12.42
C SER A 38 1.63 18.90 12.75
N VAL A 39 0.80 19.17 11.74
CA VAL A 39 -0.52 19.78 11.88
C VAL A 39 -1.52 18.73 12.36
N ALA A 40 -2.04 18.90 13.58
CA ALA A 40 -2.97 17.98 14.21
C ALA A 40 -4.26 17.75 13.38
N GLU A 41 -4.78 18.80 12.72
CA GLU A 41 -5.95 18.73 11.85
C GLU A 41 -5.71 17.80 10.65
N ASN A 42 -4.52 17.85 10.04
CA ASN A 42 -4.13 16.96 8.94
C ASN A 42 -4.07 15.50 9.40
N GLN A 43 -3.53 15.24 10.59
CA GLN A 43 -3.49 13.90 11.17
C GLN A 43 -4.89 13.36 11.47
N GLU A 44 -5.77 14.18 12.07
CA GLU A 44 -7.14 13.79 12.37
C GLU A 44 -7.93 13.49 11.09
N MET A 45 -7.83 14.35 10.09
CA MET A 45 -8.48 14.14 8.79
C MET A 45 -8.00 12.86 8.12
N ALA A 46 -6.70 12.57 8.14
CA ALA A 46 -6.13 11.33 7.61
C ALA A 46 -6.67 10.10 8.36
N ALA A 47 -6.66 10.11 9.69
CA ALA A 47 -7.17 9.01 10.51
C ALA A 47 -8.68 8.75 10.28
N ARG A 48 -9.49 9.80 10.15
CA ARG A 48 -10.92 9.68 9.85
C ARG A 48 -11.16 9.10 8.45
N SER A 49 -10.43 9.54 7.46
CA SER A 49 -10.57 9.05 6.08
C SER A 49 -10.08 7.59 5.94
N GLU A 50 -9.02 7.21 6.64
CA GLU A 50 -8.55 5.83 6.73
C GLU A 50 -9.60 4.92 7.38
N SER A 51 -10.20 5.35 8.49
CA SER A 51 -11.31 4.62 9.13
C SER A 51 -12.51 4.44 8.18
N LEU A 52 -12.81 5.45 7.36
CA LEU A 52 -13.86 5.34 6.34
C LEU A 52 -13.50 4.30 5.26
N LEU A 53 -12.26 4.30 4.80
CA LEU A 53 -11.75 3.32 3.82
C LEU A 53 -11.85 1.88 4.37
N VAL A 54 -11.46 1.67 5.63
CA VAL A 54 -11.59 0.36 6.31
C VAL A 54 -13.05 -0.10 6.37
N LYS A 55 -13.97 0.80 6.74
CA LYS A 55 -15.40 0.49 6.77
C LYS A 55 -15.94 0.15 5.38
N PHE A 56 -15.52 0.87 4.36
CA PHE A 56 -15.90 0.59 2.98
C PHE A 56 -15.37 -0.78 2.53
N SER A 57 -14.10 -1.10 2.80
CA SER A 57 -13.50 -2.39 2.49
C SER A 57 -14.25 -3.55 3.17
N ALA A 58 -14.61 -3.37 4.44
CA ALA A 58 -15.41 -4.37 5.16
C ALA A 58 -16.82 -4.54 4.57
N ALA A 59 -17.46 -3.43 4.18
CA ALA A 59 -18.81 -3.44 3.59
C ALA A 59 -18.82 -4.08 2.18
N THR A 60 -17.70 -4.06 1.46
CA THR A 60 -17.56 -4.60 0.10
C THR A 60 -16.83 -5.95 0.04
N ALA A 61 -16.42 -6.51 1.19
CA ALA A 61 -15.69 -7.78 1.28
C ALA A 61 -16.42 -8.98 0.64
N PHE A 62 -17.75 -8.88 0.49
CA PHE A 62 -18.56 -9.89 -0.19
C PHE A 62 -18.31 -9.99 -1.70
N LEU A 63 -17.74 -8.94 -2.32
CA LEU A 63 -17.66 -8.79 -3.77
C LEU A 63 -16.92 -9.96 -4.43
N ASN A 64 -15.69 -10.22 -4.01
CA ASN A 64 -14.88 -11.29 -4.59
C ASN A 64 -15.51 -12.69 -4.38
N PRO A 65 -15.95 -13.08 -3.18
CA PRO A 65 -16.67 -14.33 -2.99
C PRO A 65 -17.91 -14.49 -3.87
N GLU A 66 -18.72 -13.44 -4.04
CA GLU A 66 -19.90 -13.50 -4.89
C GLU A 66 -19.54 -13.65 -6.37
N ILE A 67 -18.50 -12.95 -6.86
CA ILE A 67 -18.00 -13.12 -8.22
C ILE A 67 -17.51 -14.56 -8.43
N LEU A 68 -16.73 -15.08 -7.50
CA LEU A 68 -16.19 -16.43 -7.57
C LEU A 68 -17.24 -17.53 -7.44
N ALA A 69 -18.42 -17.25 -6.86
CA ALA A 69 -19.54 -18.15 -6.78
C ALA A 69 -20.33 -18.25 -8.11
N ILE A 70 -20.13 -17.33 -9.05
CA ILE A 70 -20.75 -17.42 -10.40
C ILE A 70 -20.06 -18.55 -11.15
N PRO A 71 -20.82 -19.47 -11.83
CA PRO A 71 -20.22 -20.49 -12.68
C PRO A 71 -19.28 -19.88 -13.71
N ALA A 72 -18.09 -20.49 -13.90
CA ALA A 72 -17.04 -19.93 -14.75
C ALA A 72 -17.53 -19.67 -16.18
N GLU A 73 -18.21 -20.64 -16.80
CA GLU A 73 -18.76 -20.53 -18.15
C GLU A 73 -19.72 -19.34 -18.31
N LYS A 74 -20.56 -19.10 -17.29
CA LYS A 74 -21.50 -17.99 -17.27
C LYS A 74 -20.78 -16.64 -17.11
N LEU A 75 -19.75 -16.60 -16.27
CA LEU A 75 -18.95 -15.39 -16.07
C LEU A 75 -18.16 -15.07 -17.35
N ASP A 76 -17.56 -16.08 -17.97
CA ASP A 76 -16.83 -15.92 -19.24
C ASP A 76 -17.75 -15.40 -20.35
N GLU A 77 -18.98 -15.94 -20.45
CA GLU A 77 -19.99 -15.42 -21.39
C GLU A 77 -20.30 -13.94 -21.14
N TRP A 78 -20.51 -13.56 -19.87
CA TRP A 78 -20.81 -12.17 -19.52
C TRP A 78 -19.64 -11.23 -19.83
N MET A 79 -18.40 -11.67 -19.64
CA MET A 79 -17.21 -10.87 -19.88
C MET A 79 -16.94 -10.62 -21.38
N GLN A 80 -17.63 -11.32 -22.32
CA GLN A 80 -17.58 -11.00 -23.75
C GLN A 80 -18.40 -9.74 -24.08
N ASP A 81 -19.33 -9.33 -23.21
CA ASP A 81 -20.17 -8.15 -23.46
C ASP A 81 -19.34 -6.85 -23.33
N GLU A 82 -19.46 -5.98 -24.33
CA GLU A 82 -18.76 -4.70 -24.36
C GLU A 82 -19.18 -3.76 -23.21
N ALA A 83 -20.42 -3.92 -22.72
CA ALA A 83 -20.90 -3.18 -21.56
C ALA A 83 -20.12 -3.48 -20.26
N LEU A 84 -19.39 -4.60 -20.21
CA LEU A 84 -18.54 -5.03 -19.10
C LEU A 84 -17.03 -4.89 -19.38
N ALA A 85 -16.65 -4.32 -20.54
CA ALA A 85 -15.26 -4.20 -20.96
C ALA A 85 -14.36 -3.56 -19.89
N THR A 86 -14.86 -2.52 -19.22
CA THR A 86 -14.13 -1.81 -18.15
C THR A 86 -13.77 -2.73 -16.97
N TYR A 87 -14.54 -3.78 -16.72
CA TYR A 87 -14.36 -4.69 -15.59
C TYR A 87 -13.59 -5.97 -15.93
N ARG A 88 -13.28 -6.23 -17.21
CA ARG A 88 -12.61 -7.47 -17.65
C ARG A 88 -11.35 -7.75 -16.85
N HIS A 89 -10.45 -6.80 -16.82
CA HIS A 89 -9.18 -6.96 -16.11
C HIS A 89 -9.38 -7.28 -14.63
N THR A 90 -10.25 -6.55 -13.94
CA THR A 90 -10.54 -6.77 -12.53
C THR A 90 -11.17 -8.13 -12.27
N VAL A 91 -12.12 -8.55 -13.11
CA VAL A 91 -12.76 -9.87 -12.98
C VAL A 91 -11.76 -10.98 -13.27
N ASP A 92 -10.92 -10.85 -14.29
CA ASP A 92 -9.84 -11.80 -14.61
C ASP A 92 -8.87 -11.96 -13.45
N ASP A 93 -8.48 -10.87 -12.79
CA ASP A 93 -7.63 -10.92 -11.60
C ASP A 93 -8.29 -11.65 -10.43
N ILE A 94 -9.58 -11.39 -10.19
CA ILE A 94 -10.34 -12.10 -9.15
C ILE A 94 -10.43 -13.60 -9.46
N VAL A 95 -10.73 -13.96 -10.69
CA VAL A 95 -10.83 -15.37 -11.14
C VAL A 95 -9.48 -16.07 -11.04
N ARG A 96 -8.41 -15.40 -11.45
CA ARG A 96 -7.04 -15.92 -11.34
C ARG A 96 -6.65 -16.23 -9.90
N MET A 97 -7.14 -15.44 -8.94
CA MET A 97 -6.87 -15.63 -7.51
C MET A 97 -7.76 -16.69 -6.85
N ARG A 98 -8.69 -17.32 -7.58
CA ARG A 98 -9.64 -18.32 -7.04
C ARG A 98 -8.96 -19.42 -6.23
N ALA A 99 -7.86 -19.97 -6.72
CA ALA A 99 -7.12 -21.05 -6.04
C ALA A 99 -6.45 -20.59 -4.72
N HIS A 100 -6.30 -19.27 -4.56
CA HIS A 100 -5.64 -18.63 -3.41
C HIS A 100 -6.62 -17.83 -2.53
N THR A 101 -7.91 -17.89 -2.83
CA THR A 101 -8.97 -17.27 -2.04
C THR A 101 -9.48 -18.30 -1.03
N LEU A 102 -9.47 -17.95 0.24
CA LEU A 102 -9.90 -18.81 1.34
C LEU A 102 -11.40 -18.65 1.58
N ASP A 103 -11.96 -19.46 2.45
CA ASP A 103 -13.31 -19.26 2.94
C ASP A 103 -13.43 -17.96 3.77
N ALA A 104 -14.66 -17.47 3.93
CA ALA A 104 -14.92 -16.18 4.57
C ALA A 104 -14.37 -16.05 5.99
N ALA A 105 -14.37 -17.15 6.76
CA ALA A 105 -13.86 -17.14 8.14
C ALA A 105 -12.33 -17.01 8.16
N ARG A 106 -11.62 -17.72 7.30
CA ARG A 106 -10.17 -17.63 7.17
C ARG A 106 -9.74 -16.28 6.61
N GLU A 107 -10.43 -15.76 5.60
CA GLU A 107 -10.15 -14.41 5.07
C GLU A 107 -10.33 -13.34 6.15
N GLN A 108 -11.36 -13.45 6.98
CA GLN A 108 -11.57 -12.55 8.11
C GLN A 108 -10.44 -12.65 9.14
N MET A 109 -9.96 -13.85 9.46
CA MET A 109 -8.83 -14.02 10.36
C MET A 109 -7.55 -13.40 9.81
N LEU A 110 -7.26 -13.58 8.51
CA LEU A 110 -6.10 -12.96 7.87
C LEU A 110 -6.22 -11.43 7.83
N ALA A 111 -7.41 -10.92 7.57
CA ALA A 111 -7.66 -9.48 7.56
C ALA A 111 -7.42 -8.84 8.95
N LEU A 112 -7.84 -9.49 10.03
CA LEU A 112 -7.58 -9.04 11.40
C LEU A 112 -6.09 -9.05 11.76
N LEU A 113 -5.30 -9.95 11.17
CA LEU A 113 -3.85 -9.99 11.36
C LEU A 113 -3.12 -8.85 10.61
N GLY A 114 -3.79 -8.21 9.64
CA GLY A 114 -3.19 -7.17 8.80
C GLY A 114 -2.64 -5.98 9.58
N ASP A 115 -3.31 -5.57 10.64
CA ASP A 115 -2.86 -4.49 11.53
C ASP A 115 -1.51 -4.85 12.20
N ALA A 116 -1.42 -6.03 12.79
CA ALA A 116 -0.16 -6.53 13.36
C ALA A 116 0.94 -6.70 12.30
N ALA A 117 0.58 -7.17 11.10
CA ALA A 117 1.51 -7.35 9.97
C ALA A 117 2.07 -6.01 9.45
N GLY A 118 1.35 -4.91 9.62
CA GLY A 118 1.78 -3.55 9.28
C GLY A 118 2.83 -2.96 10.23
N THR A 119 2.97 -3.51 11.44
CA THR A 119 3.87 -2.96 12.48
C THR A 119 5.33 -2.82 12.04
N PRO A 120 5.98 -3.79 11.38
CA PRO A 120 7.37 -3.64 10.93
C PRO A 120 7.56 -2.46 9.97
N LYS A 121 6.62 -2.26 9.05
CA LYS A 121 6.63 -1.13 8.11
C LYS A 121 6.44 0.19 8.85
N ALA A 122 5.47 0.28 9.73
CA ALA A 122 5.20 1.48 10.51
C ALA A 122 6.41 1.87 11.39
N ALA A 123 7.06 0.89 12.04
CA ALA A 123 8.26 1.14 12.83
C ALA A 123 9.44 1.59 11.98
N PHE A 124 9.61 1.03 10.77
CA PHE A 124 10.63 1.48 9.81
C PHE A 124 10.36 2.94 9.36
N GLU A 125 9.12 3.29 9.07
CA GLU A 125 8.74 4.64 8.67
C GLU A 125 8.99 5.65 9.79
N MET A 126 8.66 5.32 11.05
CA MET A 126 8.96 6.17 12.20
C MET A 126 10.46 6.34 12.39
N LEU A 127 11.22 5.24 12.33
CA LEU A 127 12.67 5.29 12.43
C LEU A 127 13.28 6.21 11.35
N THR A 128 12.89 6.03 10.08
CA THR A 128 13.58 6.69 8.96
C THR A 128 13.09 8.11 8.69
N ASN A 129 11.84 8.41 8.99
CA ASN A 129 11.24 9.71 8.67
C ASN A 129 11.20 10.66 9.88
N VAL A 130 11.28 10.13 11.12
CA VAL A 130 11.14 10.94 12.33
C VAL A 130 12.41 10.92 13.19
N ASP A 131 12.86 9.72 13.57
CA ASP A 131 13.94 9.58 14.57
C ASP A 131 15.34 9.74 13.96
N LEU A 132 15.52 9.27 12.72
CA LEU A 132 16.83 9.24 12.08
C LEU A 132 17.26 10.64 11.63
N GLN A 133 18.31 11.18 12.26
CA GLN A 133 18.87 12.47 11.93
C GLN A 133 20.06 12.30 10.97
N LEU A 134 19.86 12.70 9.72
CA LEU A 134 20.95 12.74 8.74
C LEU A 134 21.87 13.95 9.03
N PRO A 135 23.19 13.80 8.85
CA PRO A 135 24.15 14.87 9.16
C PRO A 135 24.09 16.00 8.13
N MET A 136 24.78 17.10 8.47
CA MET A 136 25.09 18.17 7.52
C MET A 136 26.16 17.68 6.52
N VAL A 137 26.04 18.08 5.28
CA VAL A 137 26.99 17.80 4.18
C VAL A 137 27.31 19.09 3.42
N LYS A 138 28.48 19.14 2.82
CA LYS A 138 28.88 20.32 2.01
C LYS A 138 28.31 20.22 0.60
N ASN A 139 27.76 21.34 0.11
CA ASN A 139 27.37 21.51 -1.28
C ASN A 139 28.57 21.94 -2.16
N GLU A 140 28.35 22.20 -3.46
CA GLU A 140 29.39 22.66 -4.40
C GLU A 140 29.98 24.03 -4.04
N ALA A 141 29.24 24.87 -3.30
CA ALA A 141 29.72 26.15 -2.82
C ALA A 141 30.51 26.04 -1.49
N GLY A 142 30.66 24.83 -0.94
CA GLY A 142 31.32 24.58 0.36
C GLY A 142 30.45 24.87 1.57
N GLU A 143 29.16 25.19 1.38
CA GLU A 143 28.21 25.47 2.44
C GLU A 143 27.68 24.17 3.07
N GLU A 144 27.47 24.17 4.39
CA GLU A 144 26.87 23.06 5.10
C GLU A 144 25.36 23.08 4.94
N VAL A 145 24.82 22.00 4.37
CA VAL A 145 23.38 21.83 4.09
C VAL A 145 22.92 20.54 4.76
N ARG A 146 21.72 20.57 5.36
CA ARG A 146 21.12 19.37 5.96
C ARG A 146 20.82 18.35 4.89
N LEU A 147 21.35 17.13 5.05
CA LEU A 147 21.00 16.00 4.23
C LEU A 147 19.61 15.48 4.60
N THR A 148 18.79 15.23 3.62
CA THR A 148 17.46 14.61 3.78
C THR A 148 17.26 13.60 2.66
N ALA A 149 16.23 12.74 2.76
CA ALA A 149 15.85 11.85 1.66
C ALA A 149 15.52 12.64 0.37
N GLY A 150 14.93 13.82 0.50
CA GLY A 150 14.60 14.70 -0.65
C GLY A 150 15.80 15.41 -1.26
N THR A 151 16.79 15.82 -0.44
CA THR A 151 18.00 16.50 -0.95
C THR A 151 19.09 15.53 -1.44
N PHE A 152 19.07 14.28 -0.97
CA PHE A 152 20.08 13.28 -1.37
C PHE A 152 20.21 13.06 -2.89
N PRO A 153 19.12 12.95 -3.69
CA PRO A 153 19.22 12.88 -5.15
C PRO A 153 19.99 14.06 -5.75
N VAL A 154 19.74 15.29 -5.29
CA VAL A 154 20.41 16.50 -5.78
C VAL A 154 21.91 16.42 -5.53
N PHE A 155 22.33 16.00 -4.32
CA PHE A 155 23.76 15.81 -4.03
C PHE A 155 24.38 14.70 -4.90
N ARG A 156 23.67 13.65 -5.22
CA ARG A 156 24.14 12.55 -6.10
C ARG A 156 24.33 12.99 -7.54
N GLU A 157 23.63 14.01 -8.00
CA GLU A 157 23.72 14.57 -9.35
C GLU A 157 24.77 15.68 -9.46
N SER A 158 25.41 16.07 -8.36
CA SER A 158 26.48 17.08 -8.36
C SER A 158 27.61 16.69 -9.32
N ARG A 159 28.19 17.68 -10.01
CA ARG A 159 29.37 17.48 -10.86
C ARG A 159 30.62 17.23 -10.01
N ASP A 160 30.67 17.76 -8.80
CA ASP A 160 31.78 17.55 -7.87
C ASP A 160 31.67 16.15 -7.23
N ARG A 161 32.69 15.32 -7.47
CA ARG A 161 32.77 13.97 -6.89
C ARG A 161 32.81 14.00 -5.36
N SER A 162 33.47 14.98 -4.76
CA SER A 162 33.61 15.07 -3.30
C SER A 162 32.24 15.29 -2.63
N VAL A 163 31.39 16.09 -3.25
CA VAL A 163 30.01 16.33 -2.82
C VAL A 163 29.19 15.03 -2.90
N ARG A 164 29.28 14.32 -4.03
CA ARG A 164 28.58 13.02 -4.18
C ARG A 164 29.03 12.00 -3.14
N GLU A 165 30.33 11.86 -2.94
CA GLU A 165 30.93 10.93 -1.99
C GLU A 165 30.55 11.30 -0.56
N GLY A 166 30.62 12.58 -0.19
CA GLY A 166 30.23 13.07 1.11
C GLY A 166 28.78 12.76 1.44
N ALA A 167 27.85 13.05 0.53
CA ALA A 167 26.44 12.74 0.70
C ALA A 167 26.17 11.23 0.79
N PHE A 168 26.83 10.43 -0.04
CA PHE A 168 26.71 8.96 -0.02
C PHE A 168 27.17 8.38 1.32
N ARG A 169 28.37 8.78 1.78
CA ARG A 169 28.92 8.29 3.06
C ARG A 169 28.05 8.72 4.25
N ALA A 170 27.55 9.95 4.22
CA ALA A 170 26.67 10.49 5.24
C ALA A 170 25.35 9.71 5.30
N MET A 171 24.68 9.53 4.19
CA MET A 171 23.40 8.79 4.10
C MET A 171 23.57 7.34 4.59
N PHE A 172 24.41 6.57 3.90
CA PHE A 172 24.54 5.14 4.18
C PHE A 172 25.31 4.84 5.48
N GLY A 173 26.19 5.75 5.91
CA GLY A 173 26.83 5.66 7.23
C GLY A 173 25.84 5.79 8.36
N THR A 174 24.84 6.67 8.23
CA THR A 174 23.77 6.83 9.20
C THR A 174 22.84 5.59 9.22
N TYR A 175 22.37 5.13 8.06
CA TYR A 175 21.56 3.91 7.97
C TYR A 175 22.27 2.68 8.55
N ARG A 176 23.59 2.59 8.36
CA ARG A 176 24.38 1.45 8.87
C ARG A 176 24.35 1.36 10.40
N GLN A 177 24.20 2.47 11.11
CA GLN A 177 24.11 2.48 12.58
C GLN A 177 22.85 1.77 13.08
N PHE A 178 21.80 1.72 12.25
CA PHE A 178 20.52 1.08 12.54
C PHE A 178 20.34 -0.23 11.76
N GLY A 179 21.41 -0.74 11.15
CA GLY A 179 21.36 -1.87 10.23
C GLY A 179 20.68 -3.11 10.81
N ASP A 180 21.01 -3.47 12.06
CA ASP A 180 20.43 -4.64 12.74
C ASP A 180 18.93 -4.45 13.03
N ALA A 181 18.53 -3.26 13.44
CA ALA A 181 17.12 -2.93 13.68
C ALA A 181 16.33 -2.99 12.36
N ILE A 182 16.86 -2.37 11.30
CA ILE A 182 16.23 -2.37 9.96
C ILE A 182 16.14 -3.80 9.42
N ALA A 183 17.19 -4.60 9.53
CA ALA A 183 17.19 -5.99 9.12
C ALA A 183 16.16 -6.82 9.90
N THR A 184 16.00 -6.57 11.19
CA THR A 184 15.00 -7.23 12.03
C THR A 184 13.58 -6.88 11.60
N LEU A 185 13.30 -5.60 11.33
CA LEU A 185 12.01 -5.13 10.84
C LEU A 185 11.69 -5.73 9.46
N TYR A 186 12.65 -5.72 8.55
CA TYR A 186 12.51 -6.35 7.24
C TYR A 186 12.22 -7.85 7.37
N GLY A 187 12.99 -8.55 8.22
CA GLY A 187 12.75 -9.97 8.50
C GLY A 187 11.35 -10.23 9.09
N GLY A 188 10.82 -9.30 9.89
CA GLY A 188 9.44 -9.34 10.38
C GLY A 188 8.42 -9.25 9.24
N SER A 189 8.60 -8.31 8.32
CA SER A 189 7.74 -8.18 7.12
C SER A 189 7.76 -9.45 6.27
N VAL A 190 8.95 -9.98 5.96
CA VAL A 190 9.10 -11.22 5.19
C VAL A 190 8.41 -12.41 5.85
N LYS A 191 8.44 -12.50 7.19
CA LYS A 191 7.73 -13.58 7.90
C LYS A 191 6.23 -13.48 7.74
N PHE A 192 5.66 -12.27 7.79
CA PHE A 192 4.23 -12.08 7.54
C PHE A 192 3.86 -12.41 6.09
N ASP A 193 4.64 -11.95 5.12
CA ASP A 193 4.40 -12.25 3.70
C ASP A 193 4.45 -13.77 3.44
N THR A 194 5.45 -14.45 4.01
CA THR A 194 5.57 -15.91 3.95
C THR A 194 4.37 -16.59 4.61
N TYR A 195 3.93 -16.11 5.76
CA TYR A 195 2.76 -16.65 6.44
C TYR A 195 1.50 -16.52 5.56
N PHE A 196 1.22 -15.33 5.03
CA PHE A 196 0.07 -15.10 4.14
C PHE A 196 0.14 -15.95 2.87
N SER A 197 1.31 -16.04 2.25
CA SER A 197 1.55 -16.88 1.07
C SER A 197 1.23 -18.36 1.36
N ASN A 198 1.75 -18.88 2.46
CA ASN A 198 1.51 -20.28 2.86
C ASN A 198 0.03 -20.54 3.16
N GLN A 199 -0.66 -19.62 3.87
CA GLN A 199 -2.08 -19.79 4.16
C GLN A 199 -2.93 -19.80 2.87
N ARG A 200 -2.51 -19.08 1.84
CA ARG A 200 -3.19 -19.01 0.55
C ARG A 200 -2.76 -20.11 -0.43
N GLY A 201 -1.88 -21.01 -0.02
CA GLY A 201 -1.45 -22.16 -0.83
C GLY A 201 -0.55 -21.81 -1.99
N TYR A 202 0.24 -20.72 -1.89
CA TYR A 202 1.31 -20.49 -2.83
C TYR A 202 2.48 -21.45 -2.59
N ALA A 203 3.14 -21.88 -3.65
CA ALA A 203 4.20 -22.89 -3.59
C ALA A 203 5.54 -22.34 -3.06
N SER A 204 5.74 -21.03 -3.07
CA SER A 204 6.96 -20.35 -2.57
C SER A 204 6.65 -18.90 -2.27
#